data_b1ffa46a0504f946e6da12d08afe4885
#
_entry.id   b1ffa46a0504f946e6da12d08afe4885
#
_cell.length_a   1.000
_cell.length_b   1.000
_cell.length_c   1.000
_cell.angle_alpha   90.00
_cell.angle_beta   90.00
_cell.angle_gamma   90.00
#
_symmetry.space_group_name_H-M   'P 1'
#
loop_
_entity.id
_entity.type
_entity.pdbx_description
1 polymer ?
#
loop_
_entity_poly.entity_id
_entity_poly.type
_entity_poly.pdbx_seq_one_letter_code
_entity_poly.pdbx_strand_id
1 'polypeptide(L)'
;AQVSENRPTDSPTFFFIDIQPDQAEGFVSLLHQRSSDQAPKLTPLVRSRLAGLKGEPVKIEATSEEEEQKEKAAQKEERRKKWYLTREYVLTFLHDLPKDNKVVRGEWWKPGQVFTKPLISIEEDAAKQLDLTVGDTLELDIQGTPITGEISSIRQVEWGNFSTNFYMIFSPGALDGAPHTYVATVRVAPSEEVALQQAVVASFPNVTAINMGDVLDSFAKVLDRLSLAI
;
A
#
# COMPACT_ATOMS: atom_id res chain seq x y z
N ALA A 1 26.21 -8.88 15.57
CA ALA A 1 25.87 -10.21 15.04
C ALA A 1 24.63 -10.84 15.69
N GLN A 2 23.76 -10.06 16.36
CA GLN A 2 22.57 -10.59 17.06
C GLN A 2 21.23 -9.99 16.61
N VAL A 3 21.20 -9.10 15.64
CA VAL A 3 19.95 -8.51 15.12
C VAL A 3 19.27 -9.41 14.07
N SER A 4 19.97 -10.41 13.58
CA SER A 4 19.46 -11.36 12.57
C SER A 4 18.46 -12.40 13.13
N GLU A 5 18.38 -12.57 14.45
CA GLU A 5 17.56 -13.63 15.06
C GLU A 5 16.12 -13.21 15.40
N ASN A 6 15.76 -11.92 15.26
CA ASN A 6 14.44 -11.39 15.61
C ASN A 6 13.57 -10.97 14.41
N ARG A 7 13.83 -11.51 13.22
CA ARG A 7 12.88 -11.33 12.11
C ARG A 7 11.62 -12.15 12.42
N PRO A 8 10.43 -11.53 12.37
CA PRO A 8 9.21 -12.31 12.39
C PRO A 8 9.28 -13.39 11.30
N THR A 9 8.92 -14.61 11.63
CA THR A 9 9.06 -15.78 10.75
C THR A 9 8.34 -15.65 9.40
N ASP A 10 7.45 -14.68 9.26
CA ASP A 10 6.64 -14.42 8.06
C ASP A 10 7.07 -13.16 7.27
N SER A 11 8.13 -12.46 7.67
CA SER A 11 8.56 -11.26 6.94
C SER A 11 9.22 -11.61 5.61
N PRO A 12 8.92 -10.88 4.52
CA PRO A 12 9.60 -11.07 3.24
C PRO A 12 11.08 -10.69 3.35
N THR A 13 11.92 -11.34 2.56
CA THR A 13 13.35 -10.99 2.44
C THR A 13 13.52 -9.77 1.56
N PHE A 14 12.79 -9.72 0.43
CA PHE A 14 12.83 -8.65 -0.55
C PHE A 14 11.45 -8.08 -0.85
N PHE A 15 11.44 -6.76 -1.08
CA PHE A 15 10.44 -6.08 -1.89
C PHE A 15 11.08 -5.70 -3.22
N PHE A 16 10.45 -6.09 -4.32
CA PHE A 16 10.81 -5.65 -5.66
C PHE A 16 9.74 -4.70 -6.16
N ILE A 17 10.13 -3.47 -6.50
CA ILE A 17 9.21 -2.42 -6.96
C ILE A 17 9.51 -2.01 -8.41
N ASP A 18 8.55 -1.31 -9.03
CA ASP A 18 8.62 -0.84 -10.41
C ASP A 18 8.65 -1.96 -11.47
N ILE A 19 8.05 -3.11 -11.16
CA ILE A 19 7.85 -4.17 -12.13
C ILE A 19 6.76 -3.72 -13.11
N GLN A 20 7.10 -3.64 -14.40
CA GLN A 20 6.14 -3.25 -15.42
C GLN A 20 5.17 -4.38 -15.77
N PRO A 21 3.95 -4.09 -16.26
CA PRO A 21 2.95 -5.11 -16.60
C PRO A 21 3.46 -6.15 -17.59
N ASP A 22 4.23 -5.75 -18.60
CA ASP A 22 4.85 -6.63 -19.59
C ASP A 22 6.00 -7.47 -19.05
N GLN A 23 6.54 -7.11 -17.90
CA GLN A 23 7.60 -7.85 -17.19
C GLN A 23 7.06 -8.88 -16.19
N ALA A 24 5.80 -8.78 -15.79
CA ALA A 24 5.23 -9.55 -14.67
C ALA A 24 5.41 -11.05 -14.83
N GLU A 25 5.10 -11.60 -15.98
CA GLU A 25 5.22 -13.03 -16.27
C GLU A 25 6.68 -13.51 -16.23
N GLY A 26 7.58 -12.78 -16.88
CA GLY A 26 9.02 -13.07 -16.89
C GLY A 26 9.63 -12.95 -15.50
N PHE A 27 9.19 -11.98 -14.72
CA PHE A 27 9.63 -11.78 -13.35
C PHE A 27 9.19 -12.95 -12.44
N VAL A 28 7.93 -13.35 -12.51
CA VAL A 28 7.41 -14.53 -11.78
C VAL A 28 8.20 -15.79 -12.16
N SER A 29 8.47 -16.00 -13.44
CA SER A 29 9.24 -17.14 -13.92
C SER A 29 10.65 -17.16 -13.36
N LEU A 30 11.33 -16.01 -13.30
CA LEU A 30 12.66 -15.89 -12.70
C LEU A 30 12.63 -16.24 -11.21
N LEU A 31 11.63 -15.76 -10.47
CA LEU A 31 11.51 -16.06 -9.04
C LEU A 31 11.24 -17.53 -8.78
N HIS A 32 10.39 -18.18 -9.56
CA HIS A 32 10.13 -19.62 -9.43
C HIS A 32 11.36 -20.48 -9.67
N GLN A 33 12.27 -20.07 -10.53
CA GLN A 33 13.53 -20.78 -10.79
C GLN A 33 14.53 -20.66 -9.64
N ARG A 34 14.42 -19.62 -8.81
CA ARG A 34 15.41 -19.24 -7.81
C ARG A 34 14.93 -19.32 -6.36
N SER A 35 13.63 -19.45 -6.15
CA SER A 35 13.02 -19.48 -4.83
C SER A 35 12.31 -20.83 -4.65
N SER A 36 12.71 -21.60 -3.63
CA SER A 36 12.15 -22.92 -3.38
C SER A 36 10.86 -22.91 -2.57
N ASP A 37 10.46 -21.79 -1.92
CA ASP A 37 9.55 -21.89 -0.79
C ASP A 37 8.16 -21.32 -0.93
N GLN A 38 7.86 -20.41 -1.82
CA GLN A 38 6.47 -19.94 -2.06
C GLN A 38 6.34 -19.26 -3.42
N ALA A 39 5.15 -19.39 -4.02
CA ALA A 39 4.81 -18.62 -5.20
C ALA A 39 4.93 -17.11 -4.89
N PRO A 40 5.72 -16.35 -5.66
CA PRO A 40 5.88 -14.92 -5.46
C PRO A 40 4.54 -14.23 -5.59
N LYS A 41 4.24 -13.32 -4.67
CA LYS A 41 3.01 -12.54 -4.73
C LYS A 41 3.28 -11.21 -5.41
N LEU A 42 2.69 -11.02 -6.59
CA LEU A 42 2.65 -9.73 -7.27
C LEU A 42 1.38 -9.00 -6.88
N THR A 43 1.54 -7.73 -6.50
CA THR A 43 0.42 -6.86 -6.17
C THR A 43 0.45 -5.63 -7.07
N PRO A 44 -0.65 -5.31 -7.78
CA PRO A 44 -0.71 -4.14 -8.64
C PRO A 44 -0.78 -2.86 -7.82
N LEU A 45 -0.10 -1.82 -8.29
CA LEU A 45 -0.06 -0.49 -7.69
C LEU A 45 -0.52 0.55 -8.71
N VAL A 46 -1.53 1.33 -8.34
CA VAL A 46 -2.08 2.42 -9.16
C VAL A 46 -1.98 3.73 -8.39
N ARG A 47 -1.21 4.68 -8.90
CA ARG A 47 -1.04 6.00 -8.29
C ARG A 47 -2.26 6.87 -8.56
N SER A 48 -2.76 7.51 -7.53
CA SER A 48 -3.96 8.35 -7.61
C SER A 48 -3.93 9.51 -6.63
N ARG A 49 -4.84 10.45 -6.84
CA ARG A 49 -5.16 11.51 -5.88
C ARG A 49 -6.67 11.54 -5.65
N LEU A 50 -7.06 11.91 -4.44
CA LEU A 50 -8.47 12.10 -4.11
C LEU A 50 -9.01 13.32 -4.86
N ALA A 51 -10.11 13.14 -5.59
CA ALA A 51 -10.75 14.20 -6.38
C ALA A 51 -12.12 14.61 -5.83
N GLY A 52 -12.86 13.67 -5.24
CA GLY A 52 -14.20 13.94 -4.71
C GLY A 52 -14.61 13.00 -3.59
N LEU A 53 -15.49 13.48 -2.73
CA LEU A 53 -16.10 12.77 -1.61
C LEU A 53 -17.61 12.95 -1.67
N LYS A 54 -18.37 11.87 -1.59
CA LYS A 54 -19.86 11.88 -1.56
C LYS A 54 -20.48 12.72 -2.70
N GLY A 55 -19.88 12.69 -3.88
CA GLY A 55 -20.32 13.44 -5.06
C GLY A 55 -19.86 14.91 -5.11
N GLU A 56 -19.15 15.40 -4.11
CA GLU A 56 -18.64 16.78 -4.06
C GLU A 56 -17.13 16.82 -4.30
N PRO A 57 -16.62 17.80 -5.06
CA PRO A 57 -15.18 17.98 -5.24
C PRO A 57 -14.47 18.21 -3.90
N VAL A 58 -13.26 17.69 -3.76
CA VAL A 58 -12.40 17.96 -2.60
C VAL A 58 -12.01 19.43 -2.59
N LYS A 59 -12.35 20.12 -1.51
CA LYS A 59 -11.96 21.51 -1.25
C LYS A 59 -10.83 21.53 -0.23
N ILE A 60 -9.70 22.10 -0.61
CA ILE A 60 -8.59 22.38 0.31
C ILE A 60 -8.75 23.84 0.74
N GLU A 61 -9.25 24.04 1.95
CA GLU A 61 -9.30 25.39 2.52
C GLU A 61 -7.86 25.83 2.81
N ALA A 62 -7.47 26.97 2.22
CA ALA A 62 -6.22 27.62 2.59
C ALA A 62 -6.38 28.17 4.01
N THR A 63 -5.64 27.65 4.94
CA THR A 63 -5.61 28.13 6.33
C THR A 63 -5.10 29.57 6.31
N SER A 64 -5.93 30.53 6.69
CA SER A 64 -5.49 31.91 6.92
C SER A 64 -4.63 31.98 8.16
N GLU A 65 -3.55 32.79 8.12
CA GLU A 65 -2.56 32.95 9.18
C GLU A 65 -3.12 33.50 10.51
N GLU A 66 -4.41 33.85 10.55
CA GLU A 66 -5.08 34.45 11.71
C GLU A 66 -5.67 33.45 12.73
N GLU A 67 -5.64 32.13 12.43
CA GLU A 67 -6.18 31.08 13.32
C GLU A 67 -5.14 30.35 14.19
N GLU A 68 -3.92 30.86 14.26
CA GLU A 68 -2.81 30.20 14.99
C GLU A 68 -2.97 30.09 16.53
N GLN A 69 -4.03 30.64 17.11
CA GLN A 69 -4.17 30.69 18.57
C GLN A 69 -5.20 29.77 19.21
N LYS A 70 -5.90 28.92 18.44
CA LYS A 70 -6.87 27.96 18.99
C LYS A 70 -6.30 26.55 19.06
N GLU A 71 -6.13 26.09 20.29
CA GLU A 71 -5.94 24.73 20.81
C GLU A 71 -5.14 23.72 19.95
N LYS A 72 -3.96 23.34 20.48
CA LYS A 72 -3.03 22.37 19.91
C LYS A 72 -3.67 21.02 19.47
N ALA A 73 -4.78 20.60 20.10
CA ALA A 73 -5.47 19.36 19.76
C ALA A 73 -6.32 19.51 18.49
N ALA A 74 -7.07 20.60 18.35
CA ALA A 74 -7.87 20.89 17.16
C ALA A 74 -6.99 21.10 15.93
N GLN A 75 -5.86 21.80 16.09
CA GLN A 75 -4.86 21.95 15.02
C GLN A 75 -4.25 20.61 14.57
N LYS A 76 -4.03 19.69 15.50
CA LYS A 76 -3.50 18.35 15.17
C LYS A 76 -4.51 17.54 14.36
N GLU A 77 -5.79 17.61 14.71
CA GLU A 77 -6.86 16.91 14.00
C GLU A 77 -7.09 17.49 12.60
N GLU A 78 -7.09 18.79 12.47
CA GLU A 78 -7.20 19.48 11.19
C GLU A 78 -6.02 19.19 10.25
N ARG A 79 -4.80 19.21 10.75
CA ARG A 79 -3.60 18.79 10.00
C ARG A 79 -3.71 17.33 9.53
N ARG A 80 -4.23 16.45 10.38
CA ARG A 80 -4.44 15.04 10.05
C ARG A 80 -5.46 14.88 8.94
N LYS A 81 -6.61 15.56 9.04
CA LYS A 81 -7.64 15.56 7.98
C LYS A 81 -7.08 16.10 6.66
N LYS A 82 -6.36 17.22 6.69
CA LYS A 82 -5.72 17.80 5.51
C LYS A 82 -4.74 16.82 4.86
N TRP A 83 -3.98 16.09 5.65
CA TRP A 83 -3.05 15.08 5.14
C TRP A 83 -3.80 13.97 4.36
N TYR A 84 -4.93 13.47 4.87
CA TYR A 84 -5.74 12.49 4.15
C TYR A 84 -6.39 13.05 2.88
N LEU A 85 -6.71 14.33 2.83
CA LEU A 85 -7.30 14.97 1.66
C LEU A 85 -6.29 15.23 0.53
N THR A 86 -5.04 15.50 0.87
CA THR A 86 -4.04 16.02 -0.09
C THR A 86 -2.97 15.01 -0.50
N ARG A 87 -2.85 13.90 0.22
CA ARG A 87 -1.84 12.89 -0.08
C ARG A 87 -2.09 12.17 -1.40
N GLU A 88 -1.02 11.61 -1.98
CA GLU A 88 -1.15 10.61 -3.03
C GLU A 88 -1.65 9.29 -2.43
N TYR A 89 -2.63 8.66 -3.06
CA TYR A 89 -3.07 7.32 -2.72
C TYR A 89 -2.57 6.31 -3.74
N VAL A 90 -1.82 5.32 -3.27
CA VAL A 90 -1.49 4.15 -4.06
C VAL A 90 -2.63 3.15 -3.88
N LEU A 91 -3.34 2.89 -4.97
CA LEU A 91 -4.46 1.96 -5.01
C LEU A 91 -3.99 0.58 -5.43
N THR A 92 -4.79 -0.41 -5.08
CA THR A 92 -4.69 -1.77 -5.62
C THR A 92 -6.07 -2.33 -5.93
N PHE A 93 -6.13 -3.46 -6.61
CA PHE A 93 -7.32 -4.27 -6.81
C PHE A 93 -7.00 -5.72 -6.46
N LEU A 94 -7.82 -6.35 -5.64
CA LEU A 94 -7.58 -7.69 -5.12
C LEU A 94 -8.85 -8.51 -5.09
N HIS A 95 -8.74 -9.82 -5.31
CA HIS A 95 -9.82 -10.77 -5.10
C HIS A 95 -10.00 -11.10 -3.62
N ASP A 96 -8.91 -11.36 -2.93
CA ASP A 96 -8.90 -11.85 -1.56
C ASP A 96 -8.54 -10.75 -0.56
N LEU A 97 -9.16 -10.82 0.61
CA LEU A 97 -8.81 -9.94 1.73
C LEU A 97 -7.37 -10.24 2.18
N PRO A 98 -6.49 -9.25 2.29
CA PRO A 98 -5.16 -9.46 2.82
C PRO A 98 -5.18 -10.02 4.25
N LYS A 99 -4.24 -10.91 4.59
CA LYS A 99 -4.19 -11.61 5.88
C LYS A 99 -4.21 -10.68 7.11
N ASP A 100 -3.53 -9.54 6.98
CA ASP A 100 -3.37 -8.56 8.06
C ASP A 100 -4.46 -7.50 8.08
N ASN A 101 -5.58 -7.80 7.43
CA ASN A 101 -6.73 -6.93 7.33
C ASN A 101 -7.97 -7.63 7.88
N LYS A 102 -8.80 -6.87 8.60
CA LYS A 102 -10.07 -7.33 9.13
C LYS A 102 -11.18 -6.37 8.73
N VAL A 103 -12.24 -6.89 8.12
CA VAL A 103 -13.44 -6.10 7.85
C VAL A 103 -14.16 -5.82 9.16
N VAL A 104 -14.40 -4.54 9.47
CA VAL A 104 -15.07 -4.06 10.68
C VAL A 104 -16.47 -3.53 10.40
N ARG A 105 -16.76 -3.12 9.15
CA ARG A 105 -18.09 -2.72 8.69
C ARG A 105 -18.29 -3.11 7.22
N GLY A 106 -19.53 -3.41 6.85
CA GLY A 106 -19.86 -3.88 5.52
C GLY A 106 -19.34 -5.29 5.26
N GLU A 107 -19.17 -5.63 4.01
CA GLU A 107 -18.73 -6.96 3.59
C GLU A 107 -17.65 -6.87 2.52
N TRP A 108 -16.68 -7.77 2.59
CA TRP A 108 -15.75 -8.01 1.49
C TRP A 108 -16.51 -8.73 0.36
N TRP A 109 -16.10 -8.50 -0.89
CA TRP A 109 -16.71 -9.19 -2.04
C TRP A 109 -16.50 -10.69 -1.99
N LYS A 110 -17.46 -11.41 -2.58
CA LYS A 110 -17.49 -12.87 -2.59
C LYS A 110 -16.73 -13.45 -3.78
N PRO A 111 -16.16 -14.66 -3.69
CA PRO A 111 -15.60 -15.36 -4.83
C PRO A 111 -16.64 -15.47 -5.96
N GLY A 112 -16.23 -15.14 -7.19
CA GLY A 112 -17.11 -15.19 -8.35
C GLY A 112 -18.18 -14.11 -8.44
N GLN A 113 -18.16 -13.12 -7.54
CA GLN A 113 -19.07 -11.97 -7.59
C GLN A 113 -18.90 -11.20 -8.90
N VAL A 114 -20.02 -10.87 -9.53
CA VAL A 114 -20.08 -10.00 -10.72
C VAL A 114 -20.27 -8.56 -10.22
N PHE A 115 -19.38 -7.66 -10.67
CA PHE A 115 -19.43 -6.26 -10.28
C PHE A 115 -20.11 -5.42 -11.37
N THR A 116 -21.16 -4.68 -11.02
CA THR A 116 -21.85 -3.74 -11.91
C THR A 116 -21.29 -2.32 -11.79
N LYS A 117 -20.55 -2.04 -10.73
CA LYS A 117 -19.89 -0.78 -10.43
C LYS A 117 -18.61 -1.04 -9.64
N PRO A 118 -17.62 -0.13 -9.66
CA PRO A 118 -16.45 -0.22 -8.81
C PRO A 118 -16.83 -0.17 -7.33
N LEU A 119 -16.34 -1.14 -6.56
CA LEU A 119 -16.45 -1.14 -5.10
C LEU A 119 -15.10 -0.85 -4.47
N ILE A 120 -15.13 -0.21 -3.30
CA ILE A 120 -13.93 0.15 -2.53
C ILE A 120 -14.05 -0.42 -1.13
N SER A 121 -12.97 -1.06 -0.66
CA SER A 121 -12.75 -1.32 0.75
C SER A 121 -11.75 -0.30 1.28
N ILE A 122 -12.16 0.51 2.26
CA ILE A 122 -11.35 1.59 2.83
C ILE A 122 -10.86 1.24 4.24
N GLU A 123 -9.66 1.70 4.57
CA GLU A 123 -9.09 1.58 5.91
C GLU A 123 -9.84 2.50 6.91
N GLU A 124 -9.99 2.05 8.17
CA GLU A 124 -10.89 2.70 9.14
C GLU A 124 -10.48 4.12 9.56
N ASP A 125 -9.18 4.40 9.71
CA ASP A 125 -8.71 5.75 10.05
C ASP A 125 -8.90 6.71 8.87
N ALA A 126 -8.66 6.25 7.65
CA ALA A 126 -8.94 7.01 6.45
C ALA A 126 -10.44 7.31 6.32
N ALA A 127 -11.29 6.30 6.54
CA ALA A 127 -12.74 6.50 6.53
C ALA A 127 -13.19 7.52 7.56
N LYS A 128 -12.67 7.44 8.78
CA LYS A 128 -12.96 8.39 9.86
C LYS A 128 -12.51 9.81 9.53
N GLN A 129 -11.28 9.98 9.05
CA GLN A 129 -10.73 11.29 8.73
C GLN A 129 -11.40 11.97 7.53
N LEU A 130 -11.87 11.17 6.58
CA LEU A 130 -12.59 11.63 5.40
C LEU A 130 -14.12 11.69 5.60
N ASP A 131 -14.61 11.35 6.80
CA ASP A 131 -16.04 11.30 7.15
C ASP A 131 -16.84 10.41 6.19
N LEU A 132 -16.36 9.18 5.98
CA LEU A 132 -16.93 8.23 5.05
C LEU A 132 -17.45 6.97 5.75
N THR A 133 -18.55 6.44 5.23
CA THR A 133 -19.11 5.16 5.66
C THR A 133 -19.50 4.27 4.47
N VAL A 134 -19.92 3.05 4.75
CA VAL A 134 -20.43 2.12 3.73
C VAL A 134 -21.61 2.75 2.98
N GLY A 135 -21.57 2.69 1.66
CA GLY A 135 -22.54 3.30 0.76
C GLY A 135 -22.12 4.67 0.20
N ASP A 136 -21.16 5.35 0.83
CA ASP A 136 -20.62 6.60 0.30
C ASP A 136 -19.75 6.35 -0.93
N THR A 137 -19.61 7.38 -1.76
CA THR A 137 -18.81 7.34 -2.97
C THR A 137 -17.52 8.15 -2.85
N LEU A 138 -16.47 7.67 -3.50
CA LEU A 138 -15.18 8.33 -3.67
C LEU A 138 -14.89 8.54 -5.14
N GLU A 139 -14.36 9.70 -5.48
CA GLU A 139 -13.76 9.94 -6.79
C GLU A 139 -12.25 10.09 -6.63
N LEU A 140 -11.51 9.33 -7.43
CA LEU A 140 -10.05 9.35 -7.48
C LEU A 140 -9.60 9.74 -8.87
N ASP A 141 -8.58 10.58 -8.96
CA ASP A 141 -7.92 10.92 -10.21
C ASP A 141 -6.70 10.02 -10.42
N ILE A 142 -6.72 9.27 -11.52
CA ILE A 142 -5.63 8.41 -11.94
C ILE A 142 -5.00 9.03 -13.19
N GLN A 143 -3.95 9.82 -12.99
CA GLN A 143 -3.21 10.48 -14.07
C GLN A 143 -4.11 11.25 -15.06
N GLY A 144 -5.06 12.01 -14.53
CA GLY A 144 -6.02 12.80 -15.31
C GLY A 144 -7.33 12.08 -15.66
N THR A 145 -7.46 10.79 -15.34
CA THR A 145 -8.70 10.02 -15.55
C THR A 145 -9.42 9.80 -14.24
N PRO A 146 -10.63 10.34 -14.05
CA PRO A 146 -11.41 10.13 -12.83
C PRO A 146 -12.01 8.73 -12.80
N ILE A 147 -12.03 8.14 -11.62
CA ILE A 147 -12.78 6.91 -11.33
C ILE A 147 -13.58 7.11 -10.05
N THR A 148 -14.85 6.71 -10.08
CA THR A 148 -15.73 6.74 -8.90
C THR A 148 -15.99 5.31 -8.43
N GLY A 149 -15.86 5.09 -7.12
CA GLY A 149 -16.19 3.82 -6.48
C GLY A 149 -17.09 4.04 -5.26
N GLU A 150 -17.88 3.02 -4.93
CA GLU A 150 -18.72 2.99 -3.73
C GLU A 150 -18.04 2.18 -2.63
N ILE A 151 -18.03 2.71 -1.42
CA ILE A 151 -17.50 2.01 -0.26
C ILE A 151 -18.43 0.84 0.10
N SER A 152 -17.95 -0.39 -0.02
CA SER A 152 -18.65 -1.60 0.35
C SER A 152 -18.22 -2.16 1.71
N SER A 153 -17.01 -1.83 2.16
CA SER A 153 -16.50 -2.24 3.47
C SER A 153 -15.48 -1.26 4.05
N ILE A 154 -15.34 -1.31 5.36
CA ILE A 154 -14.31 -0.62 6.12
C ILE A 154 -13.45 -1.69 6.80
N ARG A 155 -12.13 -1.55 6.71
CA ARG A 155 -11.13 -2.50 7.21
C ARG A 155 -10.26 -1.89 8.30
N GLN A 156 -9.90 -2.71 9.25
CA GLN A 156 -8.77 -2.49 10.13
C GLN A 156 -7.52 -3.12 9.52
N VAL A 157 -6.41 -2.39 9.53
CA VAL A 157 -5.13 -2.79 8.93
C VAL A 157 -4.04 -2.81 10.00
N GLU A 158 -3.25 -3.89 10.04
CA GLU A 158 -2.04 -3.96 10.86
C GLU A 158 -0.84 -3.41 10.07
N TRP A 159 -0.49 -2.14 10.32
CA TRP A 159 0.56 -1.45 9.57
C TRP A 159 2.00 -1.84 9.95
N GLY A 160 2.20 -2.49 11.08
CA GLY A 160 3.52 -2.74 11.66
C GLY A 160 4.25 -4.01 11.21
N ASN A 161 3.71 -4.79 10.28
CA ASN A 161 4.16 -6.15 10.00
C ASN A 161 4.92 -6.34 8.68
N PHE A 162 5.42 -5.28 8.06
CA PHE A 162 6.15 -5.31 6.78
C PHE A 162 5.36 -5.94 5.61
N SER A 163 4.04 -5.99 5.70
CA SER A 163 3.16 -6.39 4.60
C SER A 163 2.83 -5.19 3.71
N THR A 164 2.53 -5.46 2.43
CA THR A 164 2.01 -4.43 1.53
C THR A 164 0.56 -4.13 1.89
N ASN A 165 0.30 -2.96 2.46
CA ASN A 165 -1.01 -2.52 2.89
C ASN A 165 -1.47 -1.25 2.17
N PHE A 166 -2.80 -1.09 2.07
CA PHE A 166 -3.42 -0.03 1.29
C PHE A 166 -4.54 0.64 2.07
N TYR A 167 -4.66 1.96 1.94
CA TYR A 167 -5.83 2.68 2.45
C TYR A 167 -7.10 2.31 1.70
N MET A 168 -6.99 2.11 0.38
CA MET A 168 -8.13 1.80 -0.49
C MET A 168 -7.80 0.64 -1.39
N ILE A 169 -8.67 -0.37 -1.39
CA ILE A 169 -8.61 -1.53 -2.27
C ILE A 169 -9.86 -1.55 -3.13
N PHE A 170 -9.68 -1.63 -4.43
CA PHE A 170 -10.78 -1.73 -5.39
C PHE A 170 -11.16 -3.19 -5.65
N SER A 171 -12.41 -3.40 -6.00
CA SER A 171 -12.91 -4.67 -6.50
C SER A 171 -12.22 -5.08 -7.79
N PRO A 172 -12.11 -6.39 -8.09
CA PRO A 172 -11.55 -6.88 -9.35
C PRO A 172 -12.22 -6.26 -10.56
N GLY A 173 -11.42 -5.90 -11.56
CA GLY A 173 -11.88 -5.31 -12.83
C GLY A 173 -12.14 -3.79 -12.78
N ALA A 174 -12.25 -3.20 -11.59
CA ALA A 174 -12.55 -1.77 -11.44
C ALA A 174 -11.49 -0.85 -12.03
N LEU A 175 -10.22 -1.25 -11.99
CA LEU A 175 -9.06 -0.49 -12.47
C LEU A 175 -8.47 -1.06 -13.76
N ASP A 176 -9.25 -1.84 -14.53
CA ASP A 176 -8.81 -2.38 -15.81
C ASP A 176 -8.45 -1.24 -16.77
N GLY A 177 -7.28 -1.36 -17.39
CA GLY A 177 -6.75 -0.33 -18.29
C GLY A 177 -6.08 0.86 -17.60
N ALA A 178 -6.12 0.95 -16.28
CA ALA A 178 -5.38 1.98 -15.54
C ALA A 178 -3.86 1.73 -15.61
N PRO A 179 -3.04 2.79 -15.75
CA PRO A 179 -1.59 2.65 -15.64
C PRO A 179 -1.22 2.09 -14.28
N HIS A 180 -0.41 1.02 -14.26
CA HIS A 180 0.00 0.37 -13.01
C HIS A 180 1.40 -0.23 -13.13
N THR A 181 1.99 -0.46 -11.98
CA THR A 181 3.19 -1.27 -11.79
C THR A 181 2.87 -2.39 -10.81
N TYR A 182 3.81 -3.33 -10.62
CA TYR A 182 3.67 -4.35 -9.60
C TYR A 182 4.76 -4.20 -8.55
N VAL A 183 4.41 -4.54 -7.32
CA VAL A 183 5.34 -4.86 -6.25
C VAL A 183 5.31 -6.37 -6.03
N ALA A 184 6.48 -6.98 -5.87
CA ALA A 184 6.60 -8.39 -5.50
C ALA A 184 7.23 -8.50 -4.11
N THR A 185 6.69 -9.38 -3.27
CA THR A 185 7.27 -9.77 -2.01
C THR A 185 7.77 -11.19 -2.11
N VAL A 186 9.03 -11.42 -1.71
CA VAL A 186 9.70 -12.72 -1.85
C VAL A 186 10.43 -13.07 -0.57
N ARG A 187 10.37 -14.34 -0.22
CA ARG A 187 11.16 -14.92 0.86
C ARG A 187 12.16 -15.91 0.28
N VAL A 188 13.43 -15.70 0.59
CA VAL A 188 14.52 -16.59 0.17
C VAL A 188 15.47 -16.87 1.32
N ALA A 189 16.19 -17.99 1.25
CA ALA A 189 17.21 -18.31 2.21
C ALA A 189 18.36 -17.28 2.16
N PRO A 190 19.02 -16.98 3.30
CA PRO A 190 20.13 -16.02 3.33
C PRO A 190 21.24 -16.29 2.32
N SER A 191 21.52 -17.57 2.05
CA SER A 191 22.53 -17.97 1.06
C SER A 191 22.17 -17.65 -0.39
N GLU A 192 20.90 -17.39 -0.68
CA GLU A 192 20.39 -17.12 -2.03
C GLU A 192 20.10 -15.63 -2.30
N GLU A 193 20.17 -14.79 -1.26
CA GLU A 193 19.81 -13.37 -1.36
C GLU A 193 20.62 -12.62 -2.43
N VAL A 194 21.94 -12.75 -2.42
CA VAL A 194 22.83 -12.06 -3.35
C VAL A 194 22.60 -12.54 -4.79
N ALA A 195 22.51 -13.85 -4.98
CA ALA A 195 22.29 -14.44 -6.30
C ALA A 195 20.95 -14.02 -6.91
N LEU A 196 19.88 -13.96 -6.10
CA LEU A 196 18.57 -13.51 -6.55
C LEU A 196 18.61 -12.04 -6.94
N GLN A 197 19.18 -11.18 -6.10
CA GLN A 197 19.28 -9.74 -6.37
C GLN A 197 20.06 -9.48 -7.67
N GLN A 198 21.18 -10.15 -7.87
CA GLN A 198 21.98 -10.03 -9.09
C GLN A 198 21.20 -10.50 -10.33
N ALA A 199 20.48 -11.61 -10.23
CA ALA A 199 19.67 -12.12 -11.33
C ALA A 199 18.54 -11.15 -11.72
N VAL A 200 17.87 -10.55 -10.74
CA VAL A 200 16.82 -9.55 -10.97
C VAL A 200 17.39 -8.30 -11.64
N VAL A 201 18.48 -7.75 -11.12
CA VAL A 201 19.12 -6.55 -11.67
C VAL A 201 19.61 -6.77 -13.10
N ALA A 202 20.15 -7.98 -13.39
CA ALA A 202 20.62 -8.32 -14.73
C ALA A 202 19.48 -8.43 -15.75
N SER A 203 18.35 -9.03 -15.37
CA SER A 203 17.21 -9.28 -16.28
C SER A 203 16.20 -8.13 -16.32
N PHE A 204 16.07 -7.39 -15.23
CA PHE A 204 15.10 -6.30 -15.05
C PHE A 204 15.78 -5.07 -14.42
N PRO A 205 16.60 -4.32 -15.18
CA PRO A 205 17.39 -3.21 -14.61
C PRO A 205 16.58 -2.03 -14.08
N ASN A 206 15.30 -1.90 -14.48
CA ASN A 206 14.38 -0.92 -13.95
C ASN A 206 13.79 -1.30 -12.59
N VAL A 207 13.84 -2.58 -12.21
CA VAL A 207 13.27 -3.07 -10.94
C VAL A 207 14.20 -2.74 -9.80
N THR A 208 13.66 -2.13 -8.75
CA THR A 208 14.39 -1.83 -7.52
C THR A 208 14.20 -2.95 -6.52
N ALA A 209 15.30 -3.51 -6.04
CA ALA A 209 15.31 -4.53 -4.98
C ALA A 209 15.55 -3.85 -3.62
N ILE A 210 14.62 -4.06 -2.68
CA ILE A 210 14.73 -3.58 -1.30
C ILE A 210 14.91 -4.79 -0.39
N ASN A 211 16.12 -4.97 0.17
CA ASN A 211 16.39 -6.01 1.14
C ASN A 211 15.92 -5.55 2.52
N MET A 212 14.98 -6.27 3.12
CA MET A 212 14.40 -5.90 4.41
C MET A 212 15.41 -6.00 5.57
N GLY A 213 16.38 -6.90 5.48
CA GLY A 213 17.47 -6.97 6.47
C GLY A 213 18.29 -5.70 6.49
N ASP A 214 18.67 -5.18 5.33
CA ASP A 214 19.46 -3.94 5.22
C ASP A 214 18.69 -2.73 5.75
N VAL A 215 17.38 -2.69 5.54
CA VAL A 215 16.50 -1.65 6.10
C VAL A 215 16.50 -1.70 7.62
N LEU A 216 16.29 -2.87 8.21
CA LEU A 216 16.27 -3.06 9.65
C LEU A 216 17.63 -2.74 10.31
N ASP A 217 18.73 -3.16 9.68
CA ASP A 217 20.08 -2.85 10.14
C ASP A 217 20.37 -1.34 10.12
N SER A 218 19.85 -0.65 9.12
CA SER A 218 19.96 0.81 9.02
C SER A 218 19.18 1.52 10.13
N PHE A 219 17.98 1.06 10.45
CA PHE A 219 17.20 1.57 11.58
C PHE A 219 17.89 1.33 12.93
N ALA A 220 18.42 0.12 13.16
CA ALA A 220 19.16 -0.20 14.38
C ALA A 220 20.35 0.72 14.59
N LYS A 221 21.12 1.00 13.55
CA LYS A 221 22.28 1.93 13.60
C LYS A 221 21.86 3.37 13.92
N VAL A 222 20.71 3.82 13.43
CA VAL A 222 20.17 5.14 13.76
C VAL A 222 19.76 5.22 15.23
N LEU A 223 19.07 4.21 15.74
CA LEU A 223 18.66 4.14 17.15
C LEU A 223 19.85 4.08 18.09
N ASP A 224 20.90 3.30 17.75
CA ASP A 224 22.13 3.24 18.54
C ASP A 224 22.83 4.61 18.63
N ARG A 225 22.87 5.34 17.52
CA ARG A 225 23.45 6.70 17.51
C ARG A 225 22.65 7.69 18.36
N LEU A 226 21.32 7.57 18.37
CA LEU A 226 20.45 8.41 19.19
C LEU A 226 20.56 8.07 20.67
N SER A 227 20.75 6.80 21.05
CA SER A 227 20.92 6.37 22.43
C SER A 227 22.30 6.77 23.03
N LEU A 228 23.32 6.95 22.18
CA LEU A 228 24.64 7.43 22.60
C LEU A 228 24.71 8.96 22.74
N ALA A 229 23.68 9.69 22.35
CA ALA A 229 23.61 11.15 22.41
C ALA A 229 22.87 11.68 23.67
N ILE A 230 22.50 10.79 24.61
CA ILE A 230 21.90 11.08 25.91
C ILE A 230 22.92 10.78 27.03
#